data_6092e2f6ccb0d2b0725bf97fd0ce9f50
#
_entry.id   6092e2f6ccb0d2b0725bf97fd0ce9f50
#
_cell.length_a   1.000
_cell.length_b   1.000
_cell.length_c   1.000
_cell.angle_alpha   90.00
_cell.angle_beta   90.00
_cell.angle_gamma   90.00
#
_symmetry.space_group_name_H-M   'P 1'
#
loop_
_entity.id
_entity.type
_entity.pdbx_description
1 polymer ?
#
loop_
_entity_poly.entity_id
_entity_poly.type
_entity_poly.pdbx_seq_one_letter_code
_entity_poly.pdbx_strand_id
1 'polypeptide(L)'
;MPKLFIFRHAEAAPGSPDFERPLTIKGRSDIKRLGNKLAELAPELCSNKITLLSSSATRTTETTQLLLAGLNNTNITVNFIKEGYLADPATWMKNIERITTNSCIIVGHNPGVSELVFILSGSYIPMTPGTGVSMELLINDWSELFDATGNVLSVYTP
;
A
#
# COMPACT_ATOMS: atom_id res chain seq x y z
N MET A 1 -3.80 1.64 18.25
CA MET A 1 -2.69 0.92 17.61
C MET A 1 -2.61 1.32 16.14
N PRO A 2 -1.41 1.51 15.60
CA PRO A 2 -1.24 1.90 14.21
C PRO A 2 -1.81 0.88 13.24
N LYS A 3 -2.41 1.37 12.14
CA LYS A 3 -2.93 0.53 11.06
C LYS A 3 -2.14 0.74 9.79
N LEU A 4 -1.75 -0.37 9.18
CA LEU A 4 -0.98 -0.40 7.95
C LEU A 4 -1.80 -1.07 6.83
N PHE A 5 -1.91 -0.39 5.70
CA PHE A 5 -2.54 -0.89 4.49
C PHE A 5 -1.46 -1.03 3.42
N ILE A 6 -1.25 -2.24 2.94
CA ILE A 6 -0.18 -2.54 1.99
C ILE A 6 -0.80 -3.02 0.69
N PHE A 7 -0.53 -2.32 -0.42
CA PHE A 7 -1.02 -2.65 -1.75
C PHE A 7 0.12 -2.97 -2.71
N ARG A 8 -0.05 -4.02 -3.48
CA ARG A 8 0.71 -4.23 -4.70
C ARG A 8 0.05 -3.42 -5.82
N HIS A 9 0.85 -2.80 -6.71
CA HIS A 9 0.31 -2.12 -7.88
C HIS A 9 -0.63 -3.03 -8.68
N ALA A 10 -1.59 -2.45 -9.40
CA ALA A 10 -2.49 -3.17 -10.28
C ALA A 10 -1.77 -3.76 -11.51
N GLU A 11 -2.47 -4.54 -12.33
CA GLU A 11 -1.89 -5.16 -13.52
C GLU A 11 -1.23 -4.12 -14.43
N ALA A 12 0.05 -4.36 -14.73
CA ALA A 12 0.85 -3.47 -15.58
C ALA A 12 1.08 -4.06 -16.96
N ALA A 13 1.11 -3.19 -17.97
CA ALA A 13 1.44 -3.55 -19.35
C ALA A 13 2.92 -3.94 -19.48
N PRO A 14 3.29 -4.86 -20.38
CA PRO A 14 4.68 -5.10 -20.70
C PRO A 14 5.30 -3.85 -21.34
N GLY A 15 6.62 -3.75 -21.30
CA GLY A 15 7.32 -2.63 -21.91
C GLY A 15 8.70 -2.39 -21.32
N SER A 16 9.36 -1.38 -21.87
CA SER A 16 10.70 -0.97 -21.49
C SER A 16 10.82 0.56 -21.59
N PRO A 17 11.48 1.22 -20.64
CA PRO A 17 12.08 0.66 -19.42
C PRO A 17 11.02 0.21 -18.40
N ASP A 18 11.36 -0.74 -17.55
CA ASP A 18 10.44 -1.29 -16.55
C ASP A 18 9.78 -0.24 -15.66
N PHE A 19 10.55 0.76 -15.23
CA PHE A 19 10.06 1.84 -14.38
C PHE A 19 8.89 2.63 -14.99
N GLU A 20 8.83 2.75 -16.32
CA GLU A 20 7.83 3.52 -17.05
C GLU A 20 6.62 2.69 -17.51
N ARG A 21 6.58 1.41 -17.21
CA ARG A 21 5.45 0.55 -17.60
C ARG A 21 4.16 1.03 -16.95
N PRO A 22 3.11 1.37 -17.75
CA PRO A 22 1.82 1.81 -17.22
C PRO A 22 0.95 0.61 -16.82
N LEU A 23 -0.15 0.89 -16.14
CA LEU A 23 -1.21 -0.08 -15.93
C LEU A 23 -1.88 -0.47 -17.26
N THR A 24 -2.39 -1.70 -17.34
CA THR A 24 -3.30 -2.11 -18.40
C THR A 24 -4.67 -1.46 -18.21
N ILE A 25 -5.52 -1.53 -19.24
CA ILE A 25 -6.94 -1.12 -19.14
C ILE A 25 -7.62 -1.91 -18.02
N LYS A 26 -7.36 -3.22 -17.94
CA LYS A 26 -7.87 -4.08 -16.86
C LYS A 26 -7.37 -3.63 -15.50
N GLY A 27 -6.08 -3.36 -15.37
CA GLY A 27 -5.48 -2.89 -14.10
C GLY A 27 -6.09 -1.59 -13.61
N ARG A 28 -6.32 -0.62 -14.50
CA ARG A 28 -7.01 0.64 -14.16
C ARG A 28 -8.44 0.40 -13.69
N SER A 29 -9.18 -0.43 -14.41
CA SER A 29 -10.56 -0.78 -14.04
C SER A 29 -10.63 -1.49 -12.70
N ASP A 30 -9.75 -2.46 -12.48
CA ASP A 30 -9.68 -3.23 -11.23
C ASP A 30 -9.42 -2.33 -10.03
N ILE A 31 -8.41 -1.46 -10.12
CA ILE A 31 -8.02 -0.62 -8.99
C ILE A 31 -9.01 0.51 -8.71
N LYS A 32 -9.64 1.05 -9.75
CA LYS A 32 -10.72 2.03 -9.60
C LYS A 32 -11.91 1.44 -8.85
N ARG A 33 -12.29 0.21 -9.20
CA ARG A 33 -13.37 -0.53 -8.52
C ARG A 33 -12.99 -0.82 -7.08
N LEU A 34 -11.75 -1.23 -6.82
CA LEU A 34 -11.26 -1.48 -5.47
C LEU A 34 -11.26 -0.21 -4.63
N GLY A 35 -10.82 0.92 -5.16
CA GLY A 35 -10.87 2.21 -4.46
C GLY A 35 -12.27 2.57 -3.99
N ASN A 36 -13.27 2.35 -4.83
CA ASN A 36 -14.66 2.58 -4.46
C ASN A 36 -15.15 1.61 -3.37
N LYS A 37 -14.76 0.33 -3.44
CA LYS A 37 -15.08 -0.67 -2.42
C LYS A 37 -14.42 -0.38 -1.08
N LEU A 38 -13.19 0.11 -1.08
CA LEU A 38 -12.47 0.43 0.15
C LEU A 38 -13.19 1.50 0.98
N ALA A 39 -13.91 2.41 0.34
CA ALA A 39 -14.72 3.39 1.06
C ALA A 39 -15.80 2.73 1.95
N GLU A 40 -16.30 1.57 1.55
CA GLU A 40 -17.28 0.79 2.31
C GLU A 40 -16.61 -0.19 3.28
N LEU A 41 -15.55 -0.87 2.84
CA LEU A 41 -14.88 -1.94 3.58
C LEU A 41 -13.94 -1.43 4.68
N ALA A 42 -13.37 -0.24 4.49
CA ALA A 42 -12.44 0.40 5.40
C ALA A 42 -12.78 1.89 5.53
N PRO A 43 -13.94 2.23 6.12
CA PRO A 43 -14.45 3.61 6.15
C PRO A 43 -13.52 4.59 6.86
N GLU A 44 -12.64 4.12 7.73
CA GLU A 44 -11.59 4.93 8.34
C GLU A 44 -10.65 5.56 7.31
N LEU A 45 -10.48 4.95 6.13
CA LEU A 45 -9.66 5.51 5.04
C LEU A 45 -10.30 6.76 4.41
N CYS A 46 -11.59 6.99 4.63
CA CYS A 46 -12.31 8.13 4.07
C CYS A 46 -12.24 9.38 4.95
N SER A 47 -11.89 9.24 6.23
CA SER A 47 -12.00 10.34 7.21
C SER A 47 -10.72 10.58 8.01
N ASN A 48 -9.91 9.55 8.25
CA ASN A 48 -8.70 9.68 9.05
C ASN A 48 -7.61 10.47 8.33
N LYS A 49 -6.71 11.04 9.12
CA LYS A 49 -5.45 11.60 8.62
C LYS A 49 -4.49 10.44 8.34
N ILE A 50 -4.03 10.35 7.10
CA ILE A 50 -3.26 9.20 6.59
C ILE A 50 -2.00 9.68 5.89
N THR A 51 -0.90 8.97 6.06
CA THR A 51 0.28 9.08 5.21
C THR A 51 0.27 7.94 4.21
N LEU A 52 0.36 8.26 2.92
CA LEU A 52 0.52 7.28 1.86
C LEU A 52 1.94 7.39 1.30
N LEU A 53 2.65 6.28 1.28
CA LEU A 53 3.97 6.13 0.68
C LEU A 53 3.85 5.24 -0.55
N SER A 54 4.20 5.76 -1.71
CA SER A 54 4.15 5.03 -2.98
C SER A 54 5.52 5.00 -3.64
N SER A 55 5.85 3.87 -4.26
CA SER A 55 6.92 3.84 -5.25
C SER A 55 6.63 4.86 -6.35
N SER A 56 7.67 5.50 -6.88
CA SER A 56 7.55 6.50 -7.94
C SER A 56 7.46 5.93 -9.36
N ALA A 57 7.45 4.60 -9.53
CA ALA A 57 7.22 3.98 -10.83
C ALA A 57 5.84 4.34 -11.39
N THR A 58 5.70 4.31 -12.71
CA THR A 58 4.44 4.68 -13.36
C THR A 58 3.26 3.84 -12.87
N ARG A 59 3.41 2.51 -12.78
CA ARG A 59 2.33 1.60 -12.36
C ARG A 59 1.88 1.80 -10.90
N THR A 60 2.79 2.13 -10.00
CA THR A 60 2.45 2.44 -8.61
C THR A 60 1.84 3.83 -8.47
N THR A 61 2.31 4.80 -9.23
CA THR A 61 1.73 6.15 -9.28
C THR A 61 0.28 6.12 -9.77
N GLU A 62 0.01 5.42 -10.86
CA GLU A 62 -1.35 5.27 -11.40
C GLU A 62 -2.26 4.51 -10.41
N THR A 63 -1.75 3.44 -9.79
CA THR A 63 -2.50 2.70 -8.75
C THR A 63 -2.89 3.62 -7.60
N THR A 64 -1.94 4.40 -7.10
CA THR A 64 -2.16 5.36 -6.01
C THR A 64 -3.24 6.38 -6.36
N GLN A 65 -3.16 6.99 -7.54
CA GLN A 65 -4.13 7.99 -7.98
C GLN A 65 -5.55 7.42 -8.07
N LEU A 66 -5.70 6.21 -8.59
CA LEU A 66 -7.01 5.56 -8.72
C LEU A 66 -7.60 5.10 -7.38
N LEU A 67 -6.77 4.62 -6.45
CA LEU A 67 -7.21 4.32 -5.09
C LEU A 67 -7.73 5.59 -4.38
N LEU A 68 -6.98 6.67 -4.46
CA LEU A 68 -7.33 7.93 -3.81
C LEU A 68 -8.62 8.55 -4.37
N ALA A 69 -8.85 8.44 -5.67
CA ALA A 69 -10.07 8.91 -6.29
C ALA A 69 -11.32 8.22 -5.72
N GLY A 70 -11.22 6.93 -5.40
CA GLY A 70 -12.32 6.17 -4.80
C GLY A 70 -12.54 6.50 -3.32
N LEU A 71 -11.47 6.77 -2.57
CA LEU A 71 -11.55 7.09 -1.14
C LEU A 71 -12.10 8.49 -0.87
N ASN A 72 -11.87 9.43 -1.77
CA ASN A 72 -12.31 10.83 -1.66
C ASN A 72 -11.96 11.48 -0.29
N ASN A 73 -10.77 11.20 0.23
CA ASN A 73 -10.28 11.72 1.50
C ASN A 73 -9.23 12.80 1.27
N THR A 74 -9.52 14.05 1.65
CA THR A 74 -8.60 15.18 1.52
C THR A 74 -7.52 15.25 2.59
N ASN A 75 -7.59 14.39 3.61
CA ASN A 75 -6.62 14.33 4.72
C ASN A 75 -5.49 13.31 4.48
N ILE A 76 -5.31 12.84 3.23
CA ILE A 76 -4.22 11.93 2.87
C ILE A 76 -3.04 12.74 2.34
N THR A 77 -1.89 12.61 3.00
CA THR A 77 -0.61 13.15 2.51
C THR A 77 0.09 12.08 1.69
N VAL A 78 0.35 12.35 0.43
CA VAL A 78 0.98 11.41 -0.51
C VAL A 78 2.44 11.76 -0.71
N ASN A 79 3.31 10.76 -0.54
CA ASN A 79 4.74 10.86 -0.81
C ASN A 79 5.14 9.77 -1.81
N PHE A 80 5.64 10.19 -2.98
CA PHE A 80 6.27 9.28 -3.94
C PHE A 80 7.75 9.19 -3.62
N ILE A 81 8.22 7.99 -3.31
CA ILE A 81 9.60 7.75 -2.87
C ILE A 81 10.35 6.91 -3.91
N LYS A 82 11.53 7.39 -4.33
CA LYS A 82 12.34 6.73 -5.35
C LYS A 82 12.86 5.38 -4.87
N GLU A 83 13.30 5.30 -3.62
CA GLU A 83 13.76 4.07 -3.00
C GLU A 83 12.65 3.01 -2.83
N GLY A 84 11.40 3.38 -3.01
CA GLY A 84 10.27 2.45 -3.03
C GLY A 84 10.20 1.58 -4.28
N TYR A 85 10.91 1.95 -5.34
CA TYR A 85 10.94 1.15 -6.56
C TYR A 85 11.63 -0.19 -6.32
N LEU A 86 10.89 -1.28 -6.50
CA LEU A 86 11.32 -2.66 -6.23
C LEU A 86 11.95 -2.84 -4.83
N ALA A 87 11.50 -2.08 -3.87
CA ALA A 87 12.06 -2.03 -2.53
C ALA A 87 11.86 -3.33 -1.75
N ASP A 88 12.84 -3.65 -0.92
CA ASP A 88 12.75 -4.70 0.09
C ASP A 88 11.95 -4.24 1.33
N PRO A 89 11.58 -5.15 2.24
CA PRO A 89 10.84 -4.78 3.45
C PRO A 89 11.56 -3.76 4.33
N ALA A 90 12.89 -3.89 4.49
CA ALA A 90 13.65 -2.98 5.34
C ALA A 90 13.59 -1.53 4.85
N THR A 91 13.61 -1.32 3.54
CA THR A 91 13.47 0.00 2.92
C THR A 91 12.09 0.62 3.24
N TRP A 92 11.01 -0.17 3.10
CA TRP A 92 9.68 0.28 3.49
C TRP A 92 9.60 0.63 4.97
N MET A 93 10.11 -0.25 5.85
CA MET A 93 10.08 -0.04 7.29
C MET A 93 10.80 1.24 7.72
N LYS A 94 11.96 1.53 7.13
CA LYS A 94 12.70 2.79 7.39
C LYS A 94 11.93 4.05 7.01
N ASN A 95 11.09 3.98 5.99
CA ASN A 95 10.25 5.11 5.61
C ASN A 95 9.01 5.21 6.50
N ILE A 96 8.41 4.09 6.87
CA ILE A 96 7.23 4.03 7.74
C ILE A 96 7.55 4.53 9.16
N GLU A 97 8.70 4.17 9.73
CA GLU A 97 9.05 4.56 11.10
C GLU A 97 9.10 6.08 11.34
N ARG A 98 9.17 6.87 10.27
CA ARG A 98 9.28 8.33 10.32
C ARG A 98 7.94 9.06 10.20
N ILE A 99 6.86 8.35 9.94
CA ILE A 99 5.55 8.99 9.79
C ILE A 99 4.93 9.34 11.13
N THR A 100 4.03 10.31 11.12
CA THR A 100 3.41 10.82 12.35
C THR A 100 1.90 10.57 12.41
N THR A 101 1.30 10.07 11.34
CA THR A 101 -0.12 9.70 11.31
C THR A 101 -0.32 8.30 11.88
N ASN A 102 -1.49 8.04 12.46
CA ASN A 102 -1.81 6.72 13.04
C ASN A 102 -2.12 5.64 12.01
N SER A 103 -2.34 6.03 10.76
CA SER A 103 -2.58 5.11 9.65
C SER A 103 -1.63 5.41 8.49
N CYS A 104 -1.14 4.33 7.86
CA CYS A 104 -0.25 4.39 6.72
C CYS A 104 -0.78 3.51 5.59
N ILE A 105 -0.68 4.00 4.36
CA ILE A 105 -0.91 3.21 3.15
C ILE A 105 0.43 3.08 2.40
N ILE A 106 0.76 1.87 1.98
CA ILE A 106 1.91 1.57 1.12
C ILE A 106 1.40 1.10 -0.23
N VAL A 107 1.97 1.62 -1.31
CA VAL A 107 1.77 1.12 -2.68
C VAL A 107 3.12 0.77 -3.27
N GLY A 108 3.36 -0.50 -3.51
CA GLY A 108 4.67 -0.99 -3.91
C GLY A 108 4.61 -2.19 -4.85
N HIS A 109 5.69 -2.94 -4.84
CA HIS A 109 5.98 -4.03 -5.77
C HIS A 109 6.24 -5.34 -5.03
N ASN A 110 5.87 -6.47 -5.66
CA ASN A 110 6.36 -7.77 -5.21
C ASN A 110 7.82 -7.98 -5.68
N PRO A 111 8.62 -8.77 -4.94
CA PRO A 111 8.23 -9.51 -3.72
C PRO A 111 8.20 -8.67 -2.44
N GLY A 112 8.70 -7.44 -2.45
CA GLY A 112 8.92 -6.62 -1.25
C GLY A 112 7.67 -6.42 -0.39
N VAL A 113 6.52 -6.13 -1.00
CA VAL A 113 5.29 -5.88 -0.22
C VAL A 113 4.71 -7.15 0.41
N SER A 114 4.76 -8.29 -0.28
CA SER A 114 4.31 -9.56 0.31
C SER A 114 5.26 -10.08 1.40
N GLU A 115 6.56 -9.85 1.24
CA GLU A 115 7.56 -10.13 2.27
C GLU A 115 7.36 -9.22 3.50
N LEU A 116 7.01 -7.96 3.30
CA LEU A 116 6.70 -7.03 4.40
C LEU A 116 5.50 -7.53 5.22
N VAL A 117 4.43 -7.97 4.54
CA VAL A 117 3.27 -8.57 5.22
C VAL A 117 3.69 -9.78 6.04
N PHE A 118 4.51 -10.68 5.45
CA PHE A 118 4.98 -11.87 6.15
C PHE A 118 5.83 -11.54 7.38
N ILE A 119 6.78 -10.62 7.25
CA ILE A 119 7.66 -10.21 8.37
C ILE A 119 6.84 -9.66 9.53
N LEU A 120 5.83 -8.84 9.24
CA LEU A 120 5.04 -8.18 10.28
C LEU A 120 3.95 -9.08 10.88
N SER A 121 3.43 -10.06 10.14
CA SER A 121 2.29 -10.88 10.59
C SER A 121 2.61 -12.36 10.84
N GLY A 122 3.72 -12.85 10.30
CA GLY A 122 4.02 -14.27 10.27
C GLY A 122 3.14 -15.07 9.29
N SER A 123 2.27 -14.41 8.53
CA SER A 123 1.32 -15.04 7.61
C SER A 123 1.72 -14.78 6.15
N TYR A 124 1.79 -15.84 5.36
CA TYR A 124 1.99 -15.71 3.92
C TYR A 124 0.65 -15.41 3.23
N ILE A 125 0.55 -14.24 2.64
CA ILE A 125 -0.62 -13.80 1.87
C ILE A 125 -0.22 -13.67 0.41
N PRO A 126 -0.80 -14.45 -0.52
CA PRO A 126 -0.57 -14.25 -1.95
C PRO A 126 -1.09 -12.88 -2.38
N MET A 127 -0.22 -12.04 -2.94
CA MET A 127 -0.58 -10.71 -3.42
C MET A 127 -0.46 -10.66 -4.94
N THR A 128 -1.54 -10.98 -5.64
CA THR A 128 -1.66 -10.75 -7.08
C THR A 128 -1.73 -9.24 -7.36
N PRO A 129 -1.51 -8.78 -8.61
CA PRO A 129 -1.59 -7.34 -8.92
C PRO A 129 -2.90 -6.72 -8.44
N GLY A 130 -2.82 -5.60 -7.72
CA GLY A 130 -3.95 -4.89 -7.13
C GLY A 130 -4.44 -5.42 -5.79
N THR A 131 -3.84 -6.48 -5.26
CA THR A 131 -4.18 -6.99 -3.93
C THR A 131 -3.70 -6.02 -2.85
N GLY A 132 -4.53 -5.81 -1.84
CA GLY A 132 -4.22 -5.05 -0.63
C GLY A 132 -4.41 -5.90 0.63
N VAL A 133 -3.64 -5.59 1.66
CA VAL A 133 -3.73 -6.21 2.98
C VAL A 133 -3.78 -5.12 4.02
N SER A 134 -4.74 -5.17 4.93
CA SER A 134 -4.75 -4.31 6.11
C SER A 134 -4.34 -5.10 7.34
N MET A 135 -3.58 -4.44 8.21
CA MET A 135 -3.13 -5.01 9.47
C MET A 135 -3.09 -3.96 10.57
N GLU A 136 -3.30 -4.44 11.78
CA GLU A 136 -3.10 -3.67 13.00
C GLU A 136 -1.80 -4.11 13.65
N LEU A 137 -0.94 -3.15 13.98
CA LEU A 137 0.36 -3.43 14.58
C LEU A 137 0.27 -3.29 16.10
N LEU A 138 0.86 -4.24 16.81
CA LEU A 138 0.87 -4.28 18.28
C LEU A 138 2.01 -3.40 18.84
N ILE A 139 1.98 -2.14 18.43
CA ILE A 139 2.93 -1.09 18.83
C ILE A 139 2.15 0.18 19.18
N ASN A 140 2.79 1.09 19.89
CA ASN A 140 2.22 2.39 20.20
C ASN A 140 2.65 3.47 19.20
N ASP A 141 3.84 3.33 18.65
CA ASP A 141 4.46 4.28 17.74
C ASP A 141 5.23 3.58 16.63
N TRP A 142 5.28 4.20 15.44
CA TRP A 142 5.96 3.63 14.27
C TRP A 142 7.46 3.41 14.48
N SER A 143 8.11 4.11 15.42
CA SER A 143 9.52 3.89 15.78
C SER A 143 9.78 2.48 16.34
N GLU A 144 8.76 1.79 16.80
CA GLU A 144 8.83 0.41 17.31
C GLU A 144 8.68 -0.63 16.19
N LEU A 145 8.54 -0.21 14.93
CA LEU A 145 8.13 -1.06 13.80
C LEU A 145 9.06 -2.26 13.56
N PHE A 146 10.36 -2.11 13.78
CA PHE A 146 11.33 -3.19 13.54
C PHE A 146 11.20 -4.37 14.51
N ASP A 147 10.58 -4.14 15.66
CA ASP A 147 10.26 -5.18 16.64
C ASP A 147 8.77 -5.52 16.67
N ALA A 148 8.00 -4.99 15.72
CA ALA A 148 6.56 -5.11 15.71
C ALA A 148 6.09 -6.50 15.29
N THR A 149 4.96 -6.91 15.87
CA THR A 149 4.09 -7.95 15.33
C THR A 149 2.75 -7.34 15.00
N GLY A 150 2.09 -7.88 13.96
CA GLY A 150 0.81 -7.37 13.49
C GLY A 150 -0.19 -8.49 13.25
N ASN A 151 -1.46 -8.13 13.32
CA ASN A 151 -2.57 -9.00 12.96
C ASN A 151 -3.14 -8.57 11.61
N VAL A 152 -3.24 -9.50 10.67
CA VAL A 152 -3.96 -9.26 9.41
C VAL A 152 -5.45 -9.10 9.71
N LEU A 153 -6.02 -7.98 9.31
CA LEU A 153 -7.45 -7.67 9.50
C LEU A 153 -8.27 -8.08 8.27
N SER A 154 -7.80 -7.75 7.09
CA SER A 154 -8.51 -8.03 5.84
C SER A 154 -7.55 -8.14 4.66
N VAL A 155 -7.99 -8.89 3.64
CA VAL A 155 -7.34 -8.98 2.34
C VAL A 155 -8.33 -8.45 1.30
N TYR A 156 -7.88 -7.50 0.50
CA TYR A 156 -8.67 -6.85 -0.55
C TYR A 156 -8.17 -7.31 -1.92
N THR A 157 -9.05 -7.91 -2.71
CA THR A 157 -8.74 -8.33 -4.08
C THR A 157 -9.50 -7.47 -5.09
N PRO A 158 -8.89 -7.20 -6.24
CA PRO A 158 -9.58 -6.43 -7.28
C PRO A 158 -10.76 -7.16 -7.90
#